data_eb1cb6ff4561e790daa711f105211562
#
_entry.id   eb1cb6ff4561e790daa711f105211562
#
_cell.length_a   1.000
_cell.length_b   1.000
_cell.length_c   1.000
_cell.angle_alpha   90.00
_cell.angle_beta   90.00
_cell.angle_gamma   90.00
#
_symmetry.space_group_name_H-M   'P 1'
#
loop_
_entity.id
_entity.type
_entity.pdbx_description
1 polymer ?
#
loop_
_entity_poly.entity_id
_entity_poly.type
_entity_poly.pdbx_seq_one_letter_code
_entity_poly.pdbx_strand_id
1 'polypeptide(L)'
;RIALYKKETGPVVEYYRNKPGFIEVKAEGGEPKEIAKKIINKLKGKTLSEFKQYLNEGVYDPGIFKAFFLAGGPGSGKTFVTQSAFAGTGLKVVNSDRALVSGLKKANLSIKMPDEEEYFRNIIRQRAKQTTGSMFDKYVEGRLGLVIDSTARDLSSIQDQVNLLKSLGYDCHMIFVNTNLEVALQRNKNRPRQVPEYIVKKNHSEVQQNIGAFQRIFSPGKMLIIDNNRSEQELVTQTLKTAARFINSRLRTKPENGIALSWIKKELELKRR
;
A
#
# COMPACT_ATOMS: atom_id res chain seq x y z
N ARG A 1 -38.49 13.61 12.69
CA ARG A 1 -37.11 13.61 12.16
C ARG A 1 -36.07 13.93 13.25
N ILE A 2 -36.24 14.99 14.07
CA ILE A 2 -35.31 15.38 15.15
C ILE A 2 -35.20 14.28 16.23
N ALA A 3 -36.30 13.62 16.61
CA ALA A 3 -36.27 12.51 17.59
C ALA A 3 -35.52 11.29 17.06
N LEU A 4 -35.67 10.95 15.77
CA LEU A 4 -34.94 9.88 15.11
C LEU A 4 -33.44 10.20 15.03
N TYR A 5 -33.08 11.44 14.69
CA TYR A 5 -31.69 11.89 14.68
C TYR A 5 -31.04 11.75 16.06
N LYS A 6 -31.72 12.20 17.13
CA LYS A 6 -31.19 12.08 18.50
C LYS A 6 -31.00 10.62 18.93
N LYS A 7 -31.89 9.72 18.49
CA LYS A 7 -31.84 8.30 18.83
C LYS A 7 -30.76 7.54 18.07
N GLU A 8 -30.59 7.80 16.77
CA GLU A 8 -29.71 7.01 15.89
C GLU A 8 -28.35 7.67 15.66
N THR A 9 -28.32 8.98 15.45
CA THR A 9 -27.08 9.71 15.11
C THR A 9 -26.39 10.29 16.33
N GLY A 10 -27.13 10.63 17.39
CA GLY A 10 -26.57 11.15 18.64
C GLY A 10 -25.47 10.25 19.25
N PRO A 11 -25.71 8.95 19.44
CA PRO A 11 -24.70 8.03 19.97
C PRO A 11 -23.45 7.91 19.12
N VAL A 12 -23.58 8.02 17.79
CA VAL A 12 -22.47 8.00 16.84
C VAL A 12 -21.61 9.25 17.00
N VAL A 13 -22.23 10.41 17.11
CA VAL A 13 -21.53 11.70 17.32
C VAL A 13 -20.77 11.67 18.65
N GLU A 14 -21.40 11.18 19.73
CA GLU A 14 -20.76 11.05 21.06
C GLU A 14 -19.57 10.09 21.02
N TYR A 15 -19.68 8.98 20.31
CA TYR A 15 -18.56 8.03 20.13
C TYR A 15 -17.35 8.68 19.48
N TYR A 16 -17.57 9.55 18.45
CA TYR A 16 -16.48 10.20 17.74
C TYR A 16 -15.99 11.48 18.42
N ARG A 17 -16.76 12.11 19.31
CA ARG A 17 -16.39 13.38 19.96
C ARG A 17 -15.05 13.33 20.69
N ASN A 18 -14.73 12.19 21.29
CA ASN A 18 -13.49 11.96 22.03
C ASN A 18 -12.37 11.31 21.19
N LYS A 19 -12.57 11.14 19.85
CA LYS A 19 -11.56 10.57 18.97
C LYS A 19 -10.64 11.66 18.42
N PRO A 20 -9.33 11.38 18.27
CA PRO A 20 -8.42 12.32 17.61
C PRO A 20 -8.90 12.63 16.19
N GLY A 21 -8.99 13.92 15.87
CA GLY A 21 -9.44 14.36 14.55
C GLY A 21 -10.93 14.69 14.44
N PHE A 22 -11.74 14.48 15.49
CA PHE A 22 -13.14 14.92 15.47
C PHE A 22 -13.24 16.44 15.47
N ILE A 23 -14.02 17.00 14.54
CA ILE A 23 -14.27 18.44 14.41
C ILE A 23 -15.78 18.64 14.33
N GLU A 24 -16.34 19.32 15.31
CA GLU A 24 -17.74 19.74 15.32
C GLU A 24 -17.87 21.14 14.72
N VAL A 25 -18.71 21.30 13.70
CA VAL A 25 -19.01 22.57 13.07
C VAL A 25 -20.53 22.82 13.11
N LYS A 26 -20.92 23.89 13.78
CA LYS A 26 -22.33 24.33 13.77
C LYS A 26 -22.66 24.98 12.43
N ALA A 27 -23.65 24.42 11.74
CA ALA A 27 -24.11 24.87 10.42
C ALA A 27 -25.36 25.77 10.49
N GLU A 28 -25.66 26.36 11.66
CA GLU A 28 -26.85 27.21 11.86
C GLU A 28 -26.75 28.49 11.04
N GLY A 29 -27.68 28.67 10.10
CA GLY A 29 -27.95 29.97 9.43
C GLY A 29 -26.92 30.46 8.43
N GLY A 30 -25.96 29.62 7.98
CA GLY A 30 -24.88 30.05 7.07
C GLY A 30 -25.05 29.55 5.64
N GLU A 31 -24.63 30.38 4.67
CA GLU A 31 -24.45 29.98 3.29
C GLU A 31 -23.46 28.82 3.21
N PRO A 32 -23.63 27.85 2.28
CA PRO A 32 -22.72 26.69 2.14
C PRO A 32 -21.24 27.06 2.03
N LYS A 33 -20.94 28.19 1.39
CA LYS A 33 -19.55 28.72 1.27
C LYS A 33 -18.98 29.18 2.62
N GLU A 34 -19.80 29.73 3.52
CA GLU A 34 -19.35 30.15 4.86
C GLU A 34 -19.12 28.94 5.77
N ILE A 35 -19.99 27.93 5.69
CA ILE A 35 -19.84 26.68 6.40
C ILE A 35 -18.54 25.99 5.94
N ALA A 36 -18.28 25.94 4.64
CA ALA A 36 -17.04 25.43 4.08
C ALA A 36 -15.81 26.20 4.59
N LYS A 37 -15.86 27.53 4.66
CA LYS A 37 -14.78 28.35 5.25
C LYS A 37 -14.55 28.04 6.74
N LYS A 38 -15.62 27.87 7.53
CA LYS A 38 -15.51 27.48 8.94
C LYS A 38 -14.87 26.10 9.11
N ILE A 39 -15.23 25.13 8.26
CA ILE A 39 -14.61 23.81 8.23
C ILE A 39 -13.12 23.92 7.89
N ILE A 40 -12.78 24.62 6.80
CA ILE A 40 -11.40 24.83 6.36
C ILE A 40 -10.55 25.50 7.44
N ASN A 41 -11.07 26.52 8.13
CA ASN A 41 -10.35 27.23 9.18
C ASN A 41 -10.12 26.37 10.43
N LYS A 42 -11.08 25.50 10.80
CA LYS A 42 -10.88 24.52 11.87
C LYS A 42 -9.91 23.39 11.49
N LEU A 43 -9.83 23.07 10.20
CA LEU A 43 -8.90 22.07 9.65
C LEU A 43 -7.47 22.60 9.52
N LYS A 44 -7.25 23.92 9.46
CA LYS A 44 -5.92 24.54 9.27
C LYS A 44 -4.88 24.21 10.34
N GLY A 45 -5.29 23.62 11.46
CA GLY A 45 -4.38 23.27 12.57
C GLY A 45 -3.75 21.87 12.51
N LYS A 46 -4.33 20.87 11.81
CA LYS A 46 -3.84 19.47 11.85
C LYS A 46 -3.96 18.63 10.57
N THR A 47 -4.71 19.02 9.55
CA THR A 47 -5.13 18.10 8.47
C THR A 47 -5.02 18.66 7.05
N LEU A 48 -4.32 19.77 6.81
CA LEU A 48 -4.19 20.30 5.45
C LEU A 48 -3.44 19.35 4.51
N SER A 49 -2.54 18.52 5.03
CA SER A 49 -1.84 17.50 4.25
C SER A 49 -2.74 16.31 3.89
N GLU A 50 -3.56 15.84 4.84
CA GLU A 50 -4.50 14.73 4.61
C GLU A 50 -5.67 15.16 3.73
N PHE A 51 -6.22 16.36 3.93
CA PHE A 51 -7.32 16.87 3.12
C PHE A 51 -6.89 17.23 1.69
N LYS A 52 -5.67 17.74 1.50
CA LYS A 52 -5.06 17.89 0.16
C LYS A 52 -4.91 16.57 -0.57
N GLN A 53 -4.71 15.48 0.17
CA GLN A 53 -4.64 14.13 -0.40
C GLN A 53 -5.99 13.68 -0.98
N TYR A 54 -7.11 13.97 -0.31
CA TYR A 54 -8.46 13.70 -0.83
C TYR A 54 -8.84 14.61 -2.02
N LEU A 55 -8.33 15.84 -2.07
CA LEU A 55 -8.57 16.77 -3.18
C LEU A 55 -7.69 16.50 -4.42
N ASN A 56 -6.66 15.68 -4.29
CA ASN A 56 -5.73 15.34 -5.37
C ASN A 56 -6.09 14.03 -6.08
N GLU A 57 -7.33 13.55 -5.98
CA GLU A 57 -7.77 12.37 -6.74
C GLU A 57 -7.80 12.65 -8.25
N GLY A 58 -7.53 11.62 -9.05
CA GLY A 58 -7.45 11.70 -10.50
C GLY A 58 -6.15 12.32 -11.00
N VAL A 59 -6.20 13.23 -11.97
CA VAL A 59 -5.02 13.79 -12.65
C VAL A 59 -4.05 14.55 -11.74
N TYR A 60 -4.49 14.94 -10.56
CA TYR A 60 -3.67 15.65 -9.56
C TYR A 60 -3.11 14.73 -8.48
N ASP A 61 -3.47 13.43 -8.48
CA ASP A 61 -2.90 12.47 -7.55
C ASP A 61 -1.42 12.23 -7.88
N PRO A 62 -0.48 12.50 -6.95
CA PRO A 62 0.93 12.21 -7.15
C PRO A 62 1.22 10.74 -7.46
N GLY A 63 0.36 9.85 -6.99
CA GLY A 63 0.46 8.40 -7.22
C GLY A 63 -0.12 7.92 -8.55
N ILE A 64 -0.79 8.80 -9.32
CA ILE A 64 -1.44 8.39 -10.56
C ILE A 64 -0.44 7.71 -11.53
N PHE A 65 -0.82 6.54 -12.04
CA PHE A 65 0.02 5.71 -12.91
C PHE A 65 1.39 5.33 -12.32
N LYS A 66 1.52 5.27 -10.98
CA LYS A 66 2.74 4.80 -10.31
C LYS A 66 2.49 3.43 -9.67
N ALA A 67 3.40 2.50 -9.88
CA ALA A 67 3.36 1.17 -9.26
C ALA A 67 4.70 0.86 -8.63
N PHE A 68 4.67 0.51 -7.33
CA PHE A 68 5.84 0.10 -6.57
C PHE A 68 5.74 -1.38 -6.22
N PHE A 69 6.66 -2.17 -6.70
CA PHE A 69 6.81 -3.58 -6.36
C PHE A 69 7.72 -3.72 -5.15
N LEU A 70 7.27 -4.46 -4.14
CA LEU A 70 8.10 -4.85 -3.01
C LEU A 70 8.59 -6.27 -3.18
N ALA A 71 9.88 -6.47 -3.11
CA ALA A 71 10.53 -7.76 -3.17
C ALA A 71 11.32 -8.06 -1.90
N GLY A 72 11.46 -9.34 -1.56
CA GLY A 72 12.22 -9.82 -0.41
C GLY A 72 11.60 -11.08 0.20
N GLY A 73 12.38 -11.97 0.76
CA GLY A 73 11.94 -13.23 1.35
C GLY A 73 11.09 -13.08 2.62
N PRO A 74 10.52 -14.16 3.14
CA PRO A 74 9.92 -14.17 4.47
C PRO A 74 10.96 -13.72 5.52
N GLY A 75 10.56 -12.87 6.46
CA GLY A 75 11.48 -12.32 7.47
C GLY A 75 12.31 -11.11 7.02
N SER A 76 12.30 -10.72 5.73
CA SER A 76 13.10 -9.59 5.25
C SER A 76 12.65 -8.20 5.77
N GLY A 77 11.42 -8.07 6.27
CA GLY A 77 10.90 -6.80 6.80
C GLY A 77 10.09 -5.97 5.80
N LYS A 78 9.66 -6.54 4.68
CA LYS A 78 8.78 -5.85 3.70
C LYS A 78 7.58 -5.15 4.33
N THR A 79 6.85 -5.86 5.22
CA THR A 79 5.68 -5.30 5.91
C THR A 79 6.01 -4.04 6.68
N PHE A 80 7.18 -4.00 7.33
CA PHE A 80 7.65 -2.83 8.04
C PHE A 80 7.93 -1.65 7.09
N VAL A 81 8.60 -1.92 5.96
CA VAL A 81 8.83 -0.92 4.91
C VAL A 81 7.49 -0.42 4.35
N THR A 82 6.53 -1.34 4.07
CA THR A 82 5.21 -0.96 3.56
C THR A 82 4.47 -0.03 4.54
N GLN A 83 4.47 -0.37 5.81
CA GLN A 83 3.74 0.40 6.82
C GLN A 83 4.39 1.75 7.13
N SER A 84 5.71 1.85 7.01
CA SER A 84 6.45 3.04 7.44
C SER A 84 6.80 3.96 6.28
N ALA A 85 7.39 3.44 5.19
CA ALA A 85 7.86 4.27 4.08
C ALA A 85 6.75 4.68 3.11
N PHE A 86 5.68 3.89 3.01
CA PHE A 86 4.50 4.23 2.20
C PHE A 86 3.35 4.87 3.00
N ALA A 87 3.52 5.08 4.32
CA ALA A 87 2.52 5.75 5.12
C ALA A 87 2.24 7.17 4.59
N GLY A 88 0.96 7.54 4.50
CA GLY A 88 0.54 8.87 4.04
C GLY A 88 0.71 9.15 2.54
N THR A 89 1.17 8.18 1.73
CA THR A 89 1.35 8.37 0.28
C THR A 89 0.05 8.26 -0.54
N GLY A 90 -1.03 7.72 0.02
CA GLY A 90 -2.28 7.46 -0.70
C GLY A 90 -2.27 6.22 -1.60
N LEU A 91 -1.11 5.60 -1.80
CA LEU A 91 -0.97 4.42 -2.66
C LEU A 91 -1.77 3.23 -2.12
N LYS A 92 -2.39 2.48 -3.01
CA LYS A 92 -3.22 1.32 -2.68
C LYS A 92 -2.38 0.06 -2.56
N VAL A 93 -2.40 -0.57 -1.38
CA VAL A 93 -1.60 -1.78 -1.12
C VAL A 93 -2.36 -3.01 -1.63
N VAL A 94 -1.74 -3.71 -2.57
CA VAL A 94 -2.20 -4.99 -3.12
C VAL A 94 -1.41 -6.10 -2.42
N ASN A 95 -2.06 -6.79 -1.47
CA ASN A 95 -1.43 -7.85 -0.67
C ASN A 95 -2.47 -8.90 -0.26
N SER A 96 -2.37 -10.12 -0.83
CA SER A 96 -3.28 -11.22 -0.52
C SER A 96 -3.11 -11.81 0.88
N ASP A 97 -1.94 -11.64 1.51
CA ASP A 97 -1.70 -12.13 2.88
C ASP A 97 -2.56 -11.38 3.90
N ARG A 98 -2.81 -10.08 3.70
CA ARG A 98 -3.72 -9.31 4.56
C ARG A 98 -5.16 -9.83 4.46
N ALA A 99 -5.62 -10.09 3.25
CA ALA A 99 -6.95 -10.65 2.99
C ALA A 99 -7.07 -12.07 3.57
N LEU A 100 -6.01 -12.89 3.44
CA LEU A 100 -5.95 -14.23 4.05
C LEU A 100 -6.07 -14.17 5.57
N VAL A 101 -5.26 -13.36 6.24
CA VAL A 101 -5.29 -13.24 7.72
C VAL A 101 -6.66 -12.74 8.20
N SER A 102 -7.26 -11.78 7.50
CA SER A 102 -8.62 -11.32 7.80
C SER A 102 -9.66 -12.43 7.61
N GLY A 103 -9.54 -13.21 6.54
CA GLY A 103 -10.42 -14.35 6.26
C GLY A 103 -10.31 -15.46 7.31
N LEU A 104 -9.08 -15.82 7.72
CA LEU A 104 -8.84 -16.81 8.78
C LEU A 104 -9.49 -16.38 10.11
N LYS A 105 -9.28 -15.13 10.53
CA LYS A 105 -9.91 -14.58 11.74
C LYS A 105 -11.44 -14.63 11.68
N LYS A 106 -12.05 -14.28 10.55
CA LYS A 106 -13.51 -14.32 10.37
C LYS A 106 -14.07 -15.76 10.41
N ALA A 107 -13.27 -16.73 10.00
CA ALA A 107 -13.62 -18.15 10.01
C ALA A 107 -13.24 -18.85 11.35
N ASN A 108 -12.74 -18.10 12.35
CA ASN A 108 -12.20 -18.62 13.60
C ASN A 108 -11.10 -19.68 13.42
N LEU A 109 -10.31 -19.58 12.34
CA LEU A 109 -9.17 -20.44 12.08
C LEU A 109 -7.88 -19.82 12.61
N SER A 110 -6.93 -20.70 12.95
CA SER A 110 -5.65 -20.29 13.51
C SER A 110 -4.79 -19.55 12.48
N ILE A 111 -4.25 -18.41 12.88
CA ILE A 111 -3.23 -17.69 12.09
C ILE A 111 -1.87 -18.43 12.08
N LYS A 112 -1.67 -19.41 12.98
CA LYS A 112 -0.47 -20.28 12.99
C LYS A 112 -0.51 -21.32 11.87
N MET A 113 -1.67 -21.52 11.23
CA MET A 113 -1.88 -22.40 10.09
C MET A 113 -1.50 -23.87 10.35
N PRO A 114 -2.07 -24.51 11.37
CA PRO A 114 -1.83 -25.93 11.62
C PRO A 114 -2.34 -26.78 10.44
N ASP A 115 -1.76 -27.98 10.30
CA ASP A 115 -2.03 -28.85 9.14
C ASP A 115 -3.50 -29.34 9.14
N GLU A 116 -4.10 -29.53 10.29
CA GLU A 116 -5.51 -29.96 10.46
C GLU A 116 -6.49 -28.96 9.81
N GLU A 117 -6.11 -27.69 9.72
CA GLU A 117 -6.94 -26.63 9.10
C GLU A 117 -6.62 -26.42 7.61
N GLU A 118 -5.75 -27.23 7.00
CA GLU A 118 -5.23 -26.99 5.65
C GLU A 118 -6.33 -26.85 4.60
N TYR A 119 -7.32 -27.71 4.62
CA TYR A 119 -8.43 -27.69 3.66
C TYR A 119 -9.18 -26.35 3.70
N PHE A 120 -9.65 -25.94 4.86
CA PHE A 120 -10.39 -24.68 5.02
C PHE A 120 -9.51 -23.45 4.76
N ARG A 121 -8.26 -23.50 5.21
CA ARG A 121 -7.25 -22.47 4.93
C ARG A 121 -7.04 -22.27 3.43
N ASN A 122 -7.00 -23.34 2.65
CA ASN A 122 -6.80 -23.24 1.21
C ASN A 122 -8.01 -22.60 0.50
N ILE A 123 -9.22 -22.88 0.93
CA ILE A 123 -10.43 -22.20 0.45
C ILE A 123 -10.34 -20.70 0.72
N ILE A 124 -9.99 -20.31 1.95
CA ILE A 124 -9.87 -18.90 2.33
C ILE A 124 -8.74 -18.23 1.54
N ARG A 125 -7.62 -18.94 1.31
CA ARG A 125 -6.50 -18.43 0.50
C ARG A 125 -6.92 -18.15 -0.94
N GLN A 126 -7.69 -19.02 -1.56
CA GLN A 126 -8.21 -18.78 -2.90
C GLN A 126 -9.15 -17.56 -2.94
N ARG A 127 -10.08 -17.45 -1.99
CA ARG A 127 -10.96 -16.27 -1.87
C ARG A 127 -10.16 -14.98 -1.64
N ALA A 128 -9.13 -15.03 -0.81
CA ALA A 128 -8.25 -13.89 -0.55
C ALA A 128 -7.52 -13.45 -1.83
N LYS A 129 -7.03 -14.39 -2.65
CA LYS A 129 -6.42 -14.08 -3.96
C LYS A 129 -7.43 -13.47 -4.92
N GLN A 130 -8.65 -14.03 -5.03
CA GLN A 130 -9.71 -13.49 -5.89
C GLN A 130 -10.11 -12.07 -5.47
N THR A 131 -10.33 -11.85 -4.18
CA THR A 131 -10.67 -10.51 -3.65
C THR A 131 -9.56 -9.51 -3.95
N THR A 132 -8.29 -9.92 -3.74
CA THR A 132 -7.14 -9.05 -4.00
C THR A 132 -7.01 -8.75 -5.50
N GLY A 133 -7.27 -9.72 -6.37
CA GLY A 133 -7.32 -9.54 -7.84
C GLY A 133 -8.39 -8.52 -8.23
N SER A 134 -9.62 -8.70 -7.75
CA SER A 134 -10.72 -7.75 -8.04
C SER A 134 -10.45 -6.33 -7.51
N MET A 135 -9.75 -6.21 -6.37
CA MET A 135 -9.31 -4.90 -5.87
C MET A 135 -8.23 -4.29 -6.77
N PHE A 136 -7.25 -5.09 -7.19
CA PHE A 136 -6.21 -4.66 -8.13
C PHE A 136 -6.84 -4.12 -9.42
N ASP A 137 -7.78 -4.85 -10.02
CA ASP A 137 -8.45 -4.45 -11.26
C ASP A 137 -9.15 -3.10 -11.10
N LYS A 138 -9.89 -2.88 -10.00
CA LYS A 138 -10.54 -1.61 -9.69
C LYS A 138 -9.55 -0.47 -9.49
N TYR A 139 -8.42 -0.72 -8.84
CA TYR A 139 -7.39 0.30 -8.65
C TYR A 139 -6.74 0.68 -9.97
N VAL A 140 -6.51 -0.30 -10.85
CA VAL A 140 -5.96 -0.07 -12.20
C VAL A 140 -6.97 0.67 -13.08
N GLU A 141 -8.24 0.30 -13.03
CA GLU A 141 -9.32 1.01 -13.71
C GLU A 141 -9.37 2.49 -13.28
N GLY A 142 -9.24 2.75 -11.99
CA GLY A 142 -9.14 4.09 -11.42
C GLY A 142 -7.78 4.77 -11.62
N ARG A 143 -6.80 4.12 -12.24
CA ARG A 143 -5.42 4.63 -12.46
C ARG A 143 -4.69 5.01 -11.18
N LEU A 144 -5.13 4.43 -10.05
CA LEU A 144 -4.60 4.75 -8.73
C LEU A 144 -3.17 4.25 -8.58
N GLY A 145 -2.41 4.92 -7.74
CA GLY A 145 -1.07 4.49 -7.39
C GLY A 145 -1.08 3.20 -6.56
N LEU A 146 -0.15 2.29 -6.85
CA LEU A 146 -0.13 0.92 -6.34
C LEU A 146 1.14 0.62 -5.55
N VAL A 147 0.98 -0.19 -4.50
CA VAL A 147 2.06 -0.93 -3.83
C VAL A 147 1.75 -2.41 -3.94
N ILE A 148 2.51 -3.14 -4.74
CA ILE A 148 2.36 -4.58 -4.95
C ILE A 148 3.31 -5.29 -3.99
N ASP A 149 2.76 -5.75 -2.86
CA ASP A 149 3.53 -6.41 -1.81
C ASP A 149 3.50 -7.92 -2.01
N SER A 150 4.55 -8.46 -2.60
CA SER A 150 4.74 -9.88 -2.87
C SER A 150 6.11 -10.35 -2.39
N THR A 151 6.33 -11.67 -2.35
CA THR A 151 7.68 -12.22 -2.08
C THR A 151 8.62 -12.01 -3.27
N ALA A 152 8.07 -11.84 -4.47
CA ALA A 152 8.79 -11.72 -5.74
C ALA A 152 9.74 -12.92 -6.03
N ARG A 153 9.39 -14.13 -5.56
CA ARG A 153 10.12 -15.37 -5.86
C ARG A 153 9.88 -15.84 -7.29
N ASP A 154 8.68 -15.65 -7.78
CA ASP A 154 8.26 -16.00 -9.13
C ASP A 154 8.55 -14.83 -10.07
N LEU A 155 9.66 -14.95 -10.81
CA LEU A 155 10.14 -13.92 -11.73
C LEU A 155 9.17 -13.68 -12.89
N SER A 156 8.57 -14.77 -13.44
CA SER A 156 7.65 -14.64 -14.57
C SER A 156 6.39 -13.86 -14.18
N SER A 157 5.83 -14.16 -13.01
CA SER A 157 4.67 -13.43 -12.48
C SER A 157 4.95 -11.94 -12.29
N ILE A 158 6.15 -11.56 -11.81
CA ILE A 158 6.54 -10.15 -11.70
C ILE A 158 6.69 -9.51 -13.07
N GLN A 159 7.34 -10.20 -14.02
CA GLN A 159 7.52 -9.70 -15.38
C GLN A 159 6.18 -9.44 -16.07
N ASP A 160 5.23 -10.40 -15.95
CA ASP A 160 3.90 -10.29 -16.56
C ASP A 160 3.11 -9.11 -15.96
N GLN A 161 3.14 -8.95 -14.64
CA GLN A 161 2.49 -7.82 -13.97
C GLN A 161 3.13 -6.48 -14.38
N VAL A 162 4.45 -6.41 -14.49
CA VAL A 162 5.15 -5.20 -14.95
C VAL A 162 4.78 -4.88 -16.40
N ASN A 163 4.75 -5.89 -17.28
CA ASN A 163 4.37 -5.71 -18.67
C ASN A 163 2.93 -5.22 -18.80
N LEU A 164 1.99 -5.85 -18.08
CA LEU A 164 0.60 -5.43 -18.04
C LEU A 164 0.48 -3.97 -17.58
N LEU A 165 1.09 -3.62 -16.44
CA LEU A 165 0.98 -2.26 -15.91
C LEU A 165 1.62 -1.22 -16.83
N LYS A 166 2.78 -1.52 -17.43
CA LYS A 166 3.40 -0.65 -18.44
C LYS A 166 2.51 -0.44 -19.66
N SER A 167 1.82 -1.48 -20.15
CA SER A 167 0.88 -1.38 -21.28
C SER A 167 -0.37 -0.55 -20.94
N LEU A 168 -0.69 -0.41 -19.66
CA LEU A 168 -1.78 0.42 -19.15
C LEU A 168 -1.35 1.85 -18.76
N GLY A 169 -0.08 2.19 -18.96
CA GLY A 169 0.46 3.52 -18.72
C GLY A 169 1.23 3.70 -17.42
N TYR A 170 1.39 2.67 -16.60
CA TYR A 170 2.09 2.79 -15.32
C TYR A 170 3.61 2.88 -15.46
N ASP A 171 4.20 3.74 -14.64
CA ASP A 171 5.63 3.70 -14.32
C ASP A 171 5.85 2.70 -13.17
N CYS A 172 6.61 1.65 -13.45
CA CYS A 172 6.87 0.60 -12.48
C CYS A 172 8.23 0.80 -11.80
N HIS A 173 8.24 0.72 -10.48
CA HIS A 173 9.42 0.84 -9.62
C HIS A 173 9.51 -0.38 -8.70
N MET A 174 10.72 -0.71 -8.22
CA MET A 174 10.91 -1.78 -7.24
C MET A 174 11.68 -1.30 -6.02
N ILE A 175 11.29 -1.78 -4.86
CA ILE A 175 12.08 -1.72 -3.62
C ILE A 175 12.37 -3.15 -3.20
N PHE A 176 13.64 -3.55 -3.28
CA PHE A 176 14.11 -4.84 -2.85
C PHE A 176 14.63 -4.74 -1.41
N VAL A 177 13.98 -5.46 -0.50
CA VAL A 177 14.39 -5.51 0.91
C VAL A 177 15.33 -6.68 1.10
N ASN A 178 16.63 -6.38 1.07
CA ASN A 178 17.69 -7.37 1.24
C ASN A 178 17.90 -7.70 2.71
N THR A 179 18.03 -8.98 3.02
CA THR A 179 18.26 -9.48 4.38
C THR A 179 19.01 -10.82 4.30
N ASN A 180 20.00 -11.01 5.15
CA ASN A 180 20.72 -12.27 5.26
C ASN A 180 19.79 -13.37 5.77
N LEU A 181 20.10 -14.61 5.41
CA LEU A 181 19.26 -15.76 5.74
C LEU A 181 19.11 -15.95 7.26
N GLU A 182 20.19 -15.80 8.03
CA GLU A 182 20.21 -15.95 9.47
C GLU A 182 19.26 -14.95 10.15
N VAL A 183 19.33 -13.68 9.72
CA VAL A 183 18.47 -12.61 10.22
C VAL A 183 17.01 -12.86 9.85
N ALA A 184 16.75 -13.33 8.63
CA ALA A 184 15.42 -13.68 8.17
C ALA A 184 14.80 -14.82 8.98
N LEU A 185 15.60 -15.88 9.26
CA LEU A 185 15.20 -17.02 10.10
C LEU A 185 14.91 -16.62 11.54
N GLN A 186 15.79 -15.81 12.15
CA GLN A 186 15.60 -15.31 13.50
C GLN A 186 14.31 -14.46 13.62
N ARG A 187 14.09 -13.56 12.67
CA ARG A 187 12.88 -12.75 12.63
C ARG A 187 11.63 -13.59 12.40
N ASN A 188 11.71 -14.63 11.58
CA ASN A 188 10.60 -15.54 11.37
C ASN A 188 10.20 -16.30 12.64
N LYS A 189 11.17 -16.73 13.46
CA LYS A 189 10.91 -17.38 14.76
C LYS A 189 10.17 -16.48 15.75
N ASN A 190 10.41 -15.17 15.71
CA ASN A 190 9.81 -14.18 16.60
C ASN A 190 8.45 -13.67 16.13
N ARG A 191 7.90 -14.20 15.02
CA ARG A 191 6.61 -13.76 14.48
C ARG A 191 5.45 -14.55 15.08
N PRO A 192 4.27 -13.92 15.30
CA PRO A 192 3.05 -14.65 15.66
C PRO A 192 2.66 -15.71 14.62
N ARG A 193 2.91 -15.44 13.33
CA ARG A 193 2.76 -16.36 12.22
C ARG A 193 4.14 -16.74 11.70
N GLN A 194 4.53 -17.95 11.98
CA GLN A 194 5.80 -18.50 11.51
C GLN A 194 5.62 -19.25 10.18
N VAL A 195 6.62 -19.15 9.34
CA VAL A 195 6.74 -19.94 8.10
C VAL A 195 7.72 -21.06 8.37
N PRO A 196 7.47 -22.30 7.94
CA PRO A 196 8.45 -23.40 8.07
C PRO A 196 9.82 -22.99 7.55
N GLU A 197 10.88 -23.39 8.29
CA GLU A 197 12.25 -22.93 8.02
C GLU A 197 12.71 -23.26 6.60
N TYR A 198 12.39 -24.48 6.11
CA TYR A 198 12.73 -24.89 4.76
C TYR A 198 12.10 -23.99 3.68
N ILE A 199 10.89 -23.49 3.93
CA ILE A 199 10.22 -22.54 3.02
C ILE A 199 10.91 -21.17 3.07
N VAL A 200 11.37 -20.72 4.25
CA VAL A 200 12.13 -19.48 4.37
C VAL A 200 13.41 -19.57 3.58
N LYS A 201 14.18 -20.66 3.75
CA LYS A 201 15.44 -20.92 3.02
C LYS A 201 15.21 -20.95 1.51
N LYS A 202 14.21 -21.72 1.05
CA LYS A 202 13.87 -21.82 -0.37
C LYS A 202 13.50 -20.47 -0.96
N ASN A 203 12.55 -19.76 -0.35
CA ASN A 203 12.09 -18.48 -0.86
C ASN A 203 13.20 -17.42 -0.82
N HIS A 204 14.06 -17.44 0.20
CA HIS A 204 15.21 -16.54 0.29
C HIS A 204 16.16 -16.77 -0.89
N SER A 205 16.54 -18.01 -1.16
CA SER A 205 17.41 -18.36 -2.29
C SER A 205 16.83 -17.94 -3.64
N GLU A 206 15.56 -18.29 -3.90
CA GLU A 206 14.86 -17.93 -5.15
C GLU A 206 14.82 -16.42 -5.37
N VAL A 207 14.52 -15.64 -4.32
CA VAL A 207 14.44 -14.18 -4.42
C VAL A 207 15.82 -13.55 -4.64
N GLN A 208 16.87 -14.06 -4.00
CA GLN A 208 18.25 -13.58 -4.20
C GLN A 208 18.74 -13.84 -5.63
N GLN A 209 18.42 -15.00 -6.21
CA GLN A 209 18.77 -15.35 -7.59
C GLN A 209 18.11 -14.39 -8.61
N ASN A 210 16.96 -13.82 -8.27
CA ASN A 210 16.19 -12.94 -9.16
C ASN A 210 16.71 -11.49 -9.20
N ILE A 211 17.63 -11.08 -8.32
CA ILE A 211 18.07 -9.66 -8.22
C ILE A 211 18.56 -9.12 -9.57
N GLY A 212 19.43 -9.85 -10.25
CA GLY A 212 19.97 -9.43 -11.56
C GLY A 212 18.88 -9.30 -12.64
N ALA A 213 17.86 -10.16 -12.60
CA ALA A 213 16.71 -10.06 -13.51
C ALA A 213 15.85 -8.85 -13.16
N PHE A 214 15.61 -8.57 -11.89
CA PHE A 214 14.87 -7.37 -11.48
C PHE A 214 15.55 -6.08 -11.91
N GLN A 215 16.88 -5.99 -11.82
CA GLN A 215 17.64 -4.84 -12.30
C GLN A 215 17.42 -4.59 -13.80
N ARG A 216 17.26 -5.65 -14.60
CA ARG A 216 16.93 -5.54 -16.04
C ARG A 216 15.47 -5.12 -16.28
N ILE A 217 14.51 -5.72 -15.54
CA ILE A 217 13.07 -5.44 -15.68
C ILE A 217 12.74 -3.99 -15.32
N PHE A 218 13.30 -3.50 -14.20
CA PHE A 218 12.98 -2.16 -13.67
C PHE A 218 13.90 -1.05 -14.18
N SER A 219 14.96 -1.38 -14.91
CA SER A 219 15.91 -0.44 -15.49
C SER A 219 16.69 0.42 -14.44
N PRO A 220 17.80 1.03 -14.81
CA PRO A 220 18.56 1.91 -13.92
C PRO A 220 17.70 3.03 -13.33
N GLY A 221 17.83 3.27 -12.04
CA GLY A 221 17.11 4.31 -11.30
C GLY A 221 15.65 3.99 -10.93
N LYS A 222 15.06 2.88 -11.43
CA LYS A 222 13.69 2.46 -11.05
C LYS A 222 13.67 1.32 -10.01
N MET A 223 14.83 0.84 -9.60
CA MET A 223 14.99 -0.15 -8.53
C MET A 223 15.85 0.41 -7.41
N LEU A 224 15.39 0.23 -6.18
CA LEU A 224 16.15 0.51 -4.95
C LEU A 224 16.37 -0.81 -4.20
N ILE A 225 17.61 -1.09 -3.85
CA ILE A 225 17.95 -2.20 -2.93
C ILE A 225 18.25 -1.58 -1.57
N ILE A 226 17.55 -2.00 -0.54
CA ILE A 226 17.76 -1.57 0.84
C ILE A 226 18.27 -2.72 1.68
N ASP A 227 19.33 -2.49 2.45
CA ASP A 227 19.85 -3.44 3.42
C ASP A 227 19.03 -3.34 4.72
N ASN A 228 18.41 -4.46 5.12
CA ASN A 228 17.64 -4.57 6.35
C ASN A 228 18.19 -5.67 7.27
N ASN A 229 19.50 -5.79 7.38
CA ASN A 229 20.16 -6.77 8.25
C ASN A 229 20.29 -6.30 9.70
N ARG A 230 20.31 -5.01 9.94
CA ARG A 230 20.61 -4.43 11.25
C ARG A 230 19.32 -4.17 12.03
N SER A 231 19.42 -4.28 13.35
CA SER A 231 18.31 -4.01 14.28
C SER A 231 18.47 -2.70 15.06
N GLU A 232 19.60 -2.02 14.89
CA GLU A 232 19.89 -0.75 15.54
C GLU A 232 18.91 0.33 15.05
N GLN A 233 18.28 1.03 15.98
CA GLN A 233 17.20 1.99 15.72
C GLN A 233 17.60 3.08 14.72
N GLU A 234 18.83 3.54 14.79
CA GLU A 234 19.35 4.60 13.92
C GLU A 234 19.46 4.10 12.46
N LEU A 235 20.00 2.91 12.24
CA LEU A 235 20.16 2.30 10.92
C LEU A 235 18.84 1.90 10.29
N VAL A 236 17.90 1.42 11.10
CA VAL A 236 16.51 1.18 10.66
C VAL A 236 15.87 2.48 10.20
N THR A 237 16.06 3.55 10.96
CA THR A 237 15.55 4.89 10.60
C THR A 237 16.17 5.40 9.30
N GLN A 238 17.47 5.20 9.09
CA GLN A 238 18.16 5.59 7.85
C GLN A 238 17.66 4.78 6.64
N THR A 239 17.45 3.48 6.80
CA THR A 239 16.87 2.60 5.77
C THR A 239 15.48 3.08 5.35
N LEU A 240 14.62 3.41 6.31
CA LEU A 240 13.29 3.96 6.04
C LEU A 240 13.35 5.34 5.37
N LYS A 241 14.25 6.24 5.81
CA LYS A 241 14.45 7.54 5.17
C LYS A 241 14.88 7.38 3.71
N THR A 242 15.76 6.41 3.42
CA THR A 242 16.20 6.12 2.04
C THR A 242 15.04 5.63 1.18
N ALA A 243 14.25 4.67 1.68
CA ALA A 243 13.04 4.19 0.99
C ALA A 243 12.04 5.33 0.76
N ALA A 244 11.76 6.14 1.78
CA ALA A 244 10.82 7.26 1.68
C ALA A 244 11.31 8.33 0.68
N ARG A 245 12.60 8.64 0.63
CA ARG A 245 13.17 9.56 -0.38
C ARG A 245 12.97 9.02 -1.79
N PHE A 246 13.24 7.74 -2.01
CA PHE A 246 13.03 7.08 -3.31
C PHE A 246 11.57 7.18 -3.73
N ILE A 247 10.62 6.80 -2.86
CA ILE A 247 9.17 6.85 -3.11
C ILE A 247 8.76 8.29 -3.44
N ASN A 248 9.08 9.25 -2.56
CA ASN A 248 8.68 10.64 -2.72
C ASN A 248 9.27 11.29 -3.97
N SER A 249 10.51 10.93 -4.36
CA SER A 249 11.09 11.42 -5.61
C SER A 249 10.29 10.99 -6.83
N ARG A 250 9.75 9.75 -6.83
CA ARG A 250 8.93 9.22 -7.92
C ARG A 250 7.51 9.78 -7.91
N LEU A 251 6.94 10.02 -6.74
CA LEU A 251 5.61 10.64 -6.62
C LEU A 251 5.60 12.11 -7.04
N ARG A 252 6.73 12.80 -6.93
CA ARG A 252 6.87 14.21 -7.36
C ARG A 252 7.08 14.38 -8.87
N THR A 253 7.40 13.32 -9.59
CA THR A 253 7.60 13.36 -11.04
C THR A 253 6.32 12.96 -11.77
N LYS A 254 6.05 13.62 -12.90
CA LYS A 254 4.97 13.19 -13.79
C LYS A 254 5.26 11.77 -14.30
N PRO A 255 4.22 11.01 -14.69
CA PRO A 255 4.43 9.74 -15.39
C PRO A 255 5.28 9.95 -16.64
N GLU A 256 6.18 8.98 -16.91
CA GLU A 256 7.02 8.99 -18.12
C GLU A 256 6.35 8.27 -19.30
N ASN A 257 5.39 7.38 -18.99
CA ASN A 257 4.71 6.58 -20.01
C ASN A 257 3.79 7.44 -20.88
N GLY A 258 3.93 7.33 -22.21
CA GLY A 258 3.16 8.12 -23.19
C GLY A 258 1.64 7.93 -23.09
N ILE A 259 1.17 6.72 -22.70
CA ILE A 259 -0.27 6.43 -22.48
C ILE A 259 -0.79 7.27 -21.32
N ALA A 260 -0.06 7.30 -20.20
CA ALA A 260 -0.42 8.10 -19.04
C ALA A 260 -0.44 9.61 -19.38
N LEU A 261 0.60 10.09 -20.06
CA LEU A 261 0.68 11.50 -20.46
C LEU A 261 -0.49 11.91 -21.36
N SER A 262 -0.84 11.06 -22.34
CA SER A 262 -1.97 11.30 -23.24
C SER A 262 -3.29 11.33 -22.49
N TRP A 263 -3.49 10.40 -21.55
CA TRP A 263 -4.70 10.35 -20.75
C TRP A 263 -4.81 11.59 -19.83
N ILE A 264 -3.74 11.95 -19.12
CA ILE A 264 -3.69 13.13 -18.25
C ILE A 264 -4.01 14.40 -19.03
N LYS A 265 -3.46 14.55 -20.24
CA LYS A 265 -3.74 15.70 -21.10
C LYS A 265 -5.22 15.81 -21.43
N LYS A 266 -5.86 14.72 -21.86
CA LYS A 266 -7.30 14.67 -22.16
C LYS A 266 -8.15 15.05 -20.94
N GLU A 267 -7.86 14.49 -19.77
CA GLU A 267 -8.59 14.81 -18.54
C GLU A 267 -8.45 16.27 -18.11
N LEU A 268 -7.26 16.85 -18.28
CA LEU A 268 -7.04 18.27 -17.97
C LEU A 268 -7.81 19.18 -18.95
N GLU A 269 -7.94 18.79 -20.21
CA GLU A 269 -8.74 19.52 -21.21
C GLU A 269 -10.23 19.45 -20.86
N LEU A 270 -10.75 18.29 -20.41
CA LEU A 270 -12.14 18.13 -19.99
C LEU A 270 -12.46 18.95 -18.73
N LYS A 271 -11.52 19.08 -17.80
CA LYS A 271 -11.71 19.86 -16.55
C LYS A 271 -11.62 21.38 -16.75
N ARG A 272 -11.18 21.85 -17.92
CA ARG A 272 -11.13 23.28 -18.28
C ARG A 272 -12.41 23.78 -18.95
N ARG A 273 -13.25 22.85 -19.41
CA ARG A 273 -14.59 23.12 -19.95
C ARG A 273 -15.62 23.18 -18.84
#